data_644f173bdbb5668513a1adaea368c4dc
#
_entry.id   644f173bdbb5668513a1adaea368c4dc
#
_cell.length_a   1.000
_cell.length_b   1.000
_cell.length_c   1.000
_cell.angle_alpha   90.00
_cell.angle_beta   90.00
_cell.angle_gamma   90.00
#
_symmetry.space_group_name_H-M   'P 1'
#
loop_
_entity.id
_entity.type
_entity.pdbx_description
1 polymer ?
#
loop_
_entity_poly.entity_id
_entity_poly.type
_entity_poly.pdbx_seq_one_letter_code
_entity_poly.pdbx_strand_id
1 'polypeptide(L)'
;MPELYRVDADWQDWLSEIWDEVDSIASESRLRQAVVRATNDTLTHMRSFLSKGIRATYYVKKADIDAAMKIVKARQRGRNIEGRLSFRYRQSLPLSQFGARQGKTYVSVKVLKANRARRIQPGGEKQILATKKGRAAVWIARGHVLARVEGREKPLPLYGP
;
A
#
# COMPACT_ATOMS: atom_id res chain seq x y z
N MET A 1 2.51 -18.33 -2.05
CA MET A 1 1.70 -17.44 -1.21
C MET A 1 2.66 -16.63 -0.38
N PRO A 2 2.63 -15.29 -0.37
CA PRO A 2 3.49 -14.53 0.50
C PRO A 2 3.00 -14.70 1.94
N GLU A 3 3.88 -15.16 2.81
CA GLU A 3 3.64 -15.23 4.24
C GLU A 3 3.36 -13.82 4.77
N LEU A 4 2.17 -13.63 5.30
CA LEU A 4 1.82 -12.47 6.08
C LEU A 4 2.64 -12.53 7.37
N TYR A 5 3.63 -11.68 7.51
CA TYR A 5 4.33 -11.48 8.78
C TYR A 5 3.32 -10.97 9.80
N ARG A 6 2.91 -11.87 10.68
CA ARG A 6 2.14 -11.55 11.87
C ARG A 6 3.14 -11.27 12.98
N VAL A 7 3.28 -10.02 13.36
CA VAL A 7 4.04 -9.67 14.56
C VAL A 7 3.06 -9.76 15.73
N ASP A 8 3.01 -10.91 16.36
CA ASP A 8 2.34 -11.08 17.66
C ASP A 8 3.37 -10.67 18.73
N ALA A 9 3.38 -9.40 19.08
CA ALA A 9 4.11 -8.94 20.26
C ALA A 9 3.19 -9.13 21.46
N ASP A 10 3.61 -9.94 22.40
CA ASP A 10 2.88 -10.18 23.66
C ASP A 10 3.10 -8.98 24.59
N TRP A 11 2.34 -7.92 24.30
CA TRP A 11 2.40 -6.66 25.03
C TRP A 11 1.62 -6.72 26.36
N GLN A 12 0.87 -7.80 26.60
CA GLN A 12 -0.09 -7.83 27.70
C GLN A 12 0.63 -7.97 29.05
N ASP A 13 1.65 -8.81 29.13
CA ASP A 13 2.39 -9.00 30.37
C ASP A 13 3.24 -7.79 30.73
N TRP A 14 3.95 -7.24 29.75
CA TRP A 14 4.75 -6.02 29.95
C TRP A 14 3.89 -4.79 30.27
N LEU A 15 2.72 -4.65 29.67
CA LEU A 15 1.78 -3.59 29.98
C LEU A 15 1.19 -3.76 31.38
N SER A 16 0.96 -5.00 31.88
CA SER A 16 0.43 -5.21 33.24
C SER A 16 1.43 -4.76 34.30
N GLU A 17 2.71 -5.06 34.16
CA GLU A 17 3.76 -4.60 35.09
C GLU A 17 3.88 -3.08 35.13
N ILE A 18 3.83 -2.42 33.97
CA ILE A 18 3.85 -0.95 33.91
C ILE A 18 2.57 -0.37 34.53
N TRP A 19 1.40 -1.01 34.33
CA TRP A 19 0.14 -0.55 34.91
C TRP A 19 0.16 -0.54 36.42
N ASP A 20 0.70 -1.59 37.04
CA ASP A 20 0.78 -1.73 38.49
C ASP A 20 1.73 -0.67 39.12
N GLU A 21 2.81 -0.31 38.41
CA GLU A 21 3.78 0.68 38.87
C GLU A 21 3.29 2.13 38.69
N VAL A 22 2.50 2.41 37.65
CA VAL A 22 2.01 3.74 37.31
C VAL A 22 0.66 4.05 37.99
N ASP A 23 -0.12 3.06 38.38
CA ASP A 23 -1.40 3.25 39.10
C ASP A 23 -1.19 3.92 40.48
N SER A 24 0.05 3.86 41.01
CA SER A 24 0.46 4.57 42.22
C SER A 24 0.71 6.08 41.99
N ILE A 25 0.92 6.54 40.76
CA ILE A 25 1.45 7.90 40.46
C ILE A 25 0.44 8.80 39.72
N ALA A 26 -0.52 8.27 38.97
CA ALA A 26 -1.47 9.07 38.21
C ALA A 26 -2.90 8.52 38.24
N SER A 27 -3.90 9.41 38.19
CA SER A 27 -5.28 8.92 38.04
C SER A 27 -5.40 8.07 36.77
N GLU A 28 -6.05 6.93 36.88
CA GLU A 28 -6.26 5.96 35.80
C GLU A 28 -6.72 6.60 34.47
N SER A 29 -7.51 7.65 34.55
CA SER A 29 -7.98 8.37 33.35
C SER A 29 -6.87 9.10 32.61
N ARG A 30 -5.91 9.71 33.32
CA ARG A 30 -4.76 10.40 32.70
C ARG A 30 -3.81 9.44 32.01
N LEU A 31 -3.59 8.30 32.65
CA LEU A 31 -2.74 7.26 32.10
C LEU A 31 -3.35 6.67 30.82
N ARG A 32 -4.64 6.34 30.81
CA ARG A 32 -5.35 5.87 29.63
C ARG A 32 -5.28 6.87 28.48
N GLN A 33 -5.44 8.15 28.76
CA GLN A 33 -5.26 9.21 27.75
C GLN A 33 -3.83 9.27 27.20
N ALA A 34 -2.82 9.11 28.05
CA ALA A 34 -1.42 9.06 27.63
C ALA A 34 -1.16 7.87 26.68
N VAL A 35 -1.65 6.67 27.03
CA VAL A 35 -1.53 5.49 26.16
C VAL A 35 -2.26 5.68 24.83
N VAL A 36 -3.45 6.25 24.80
CA VAL A 36 -4.16 6.57 23.56
C VAL A 36 -3.35 7.53 22.69
N ARG A 37 -2.75 8.55 23.27
CA ARG A 37 -1.88 9.50 22.53
C ARG A 37 -0.66 8.80 21.99
N ALA A 38 0.08 8.06 22.84
CA ALA A 38 1.27 7.32 22.43
C ALA A 38 0.98 6.32 21.30
N THR A 39 -0.15 5.60 21.39
CA THR A 39 -0.58 4.68 20.32
C THR A 39 -0.86 5.41 19.02
N ASN A 40 -1.50 6.58 19.05
CA ASN A 40 -1.78 7.37 17.85
C ASN A 40 -0.50 7.94 17.23
N ASP A 41 0.45 8.37 18.04
CA ASP A 41 1.75 8.84 17.59
C ASP A 41 2.54 7.70 16.94
N THR A 42 2.55 6.53 17.56
CA THR A 42 3.16 5.31 17.01
C THR A 42 2.56 4.96 15.64
N LEU A 43 1.24 4.97 15.48
CA LEU A 43 0.58 4.71 14.20
C LEU A 43 0.99 5.71 13.12
N THR A 44 1.16 6.98 13.50
CA THR A 44 1.60 8.03 12.58
C THR A 44 3.05 7.83 12.16
N HIS A 45 3.93 7.50 13.11
CA HIS A 45 5.33 7.16 12.82
C HIS A 45 5.45 5.90 11.95
N MET A 46 4.70 4.84 12.25
CA MET A 46 4.65 3.62 11.44
C MET A 46 4.21 3.89 10.01
N ARG A 47 3.18 4.72 9.79
CA ARG A 47 2.77 5.13 8.44
C ARG A 47 3.92 5.79 7.68
N SER A 48 4.61 6.71 8.31
CA SER A 48 5.75 7.42 7.71
C SER A 48 6.91 6.47 7.40
N PHE A 49 7.23 5.57 8.32
CA PHE A 49 8.29 4.57 8.17
C PHE A 49 7.98 3.61 7.02
N LEU A 50 6.77 3.04 6.97
CA LEU A 50 6.31 2.16 5.91
C LEU A 50 6.31 2.87 4.54
N SER A 51 5.84 4.12 4.49
CA SER A 51 5.87 4.92 3.27
C SER A 51 7.29 5.13 2.75
N LYS A 52 8.26 5.38 3.64
CA LYS A 52 9.69 5.49 3.29
C LYS A 52 10.24 4.16 2.78
N GLY A 53 9.98 3.05 3.48
CA GLY A 53 10.45 1.72 3.13
C GLY A 53 9.93 1.27 1.76
N ILE A 54 8.63 1.41 1.50
CA ILE A 54 8.03 1.08 0.21
C ILE A 54 8.67 1.91 -0.92
N ARG A 55 8.87 3.21 -0.71
CA ARG A 55 9.50 4.11 -1.68
C ARG A 55 11.00 3.88 -1.88
N ALA A 56 11.67 3.25 -0.93
CA ALA A 56 13.05 2.84 -1.11
C ALA A 56 13.16 1.74 -2.18
N THR A 57 12.23 0.81 -2.19
CA THR A 57 12.22 -0.36 -3.10
C THR A 57 11.46 -0.09 -4.40
N TYR A 58 10.28 0.52 -4.31
CA TYR A 58 9.36 0.70 -5.43
C TYR A 58 9.36 2.13 -5.97
N TYR A 59 9.14 2.26 -7.28
CA TYR A 59 9.01 3.54 -7.96
C TYR A 59 7.57 4.05 -7.89
N VAL A 60 7.10 4.39 -6.68
CA VAL A 60 5.74 4.86 -6.39
C VAL A 60 5.78 6.23 -5.71
N LYS A 61 4.82 7.08 -6.00
CA LYS A 61 4.71 8.40 -5.36
C LYS A 61 4.27 8.25 -3.90
N LYS A 62 4.77 9.15 -3.04
CA LYS A 62 4.37 9.19 -1.62
C LYS A 62 2.86 9.33 -1.45
N ALA A 63 2.23 10.20 -2.24
CA ALA A 63 0.79 10.45 -2.17
C ALA A 63 -0.04 9.20 -2.43
N ASP A 64 0.37 8.35 -3.41
CA ASP A 64 -0.34 7.12 -3.74
C ASP A 64 -0.26 6.09 -2.60
N ILE A 65 0.92 5.98 -1.95
CA ILE A 65 1.10 5.10 -0.79
C ILE A 65 0.30 5.62 0.40
N ASP A 66 0.38 6.92 0.67
CA ASP A 66 -0.33 7.53 1.80
C ASP A 66 -1.86 7.44 1.64
N ALA A 67 -2.37 7.53 0.40
CA ALA A 67 -3.78 7.31 0.09
C ALA A 67 -4.21 5.84 0.29
N ALA A 68 -3.28 4.92 0.11
CA ALA A 68 -3.51 3.48 0.33
C ALA A 68 -3.59 3.12 1.81
N MET A 69 -2.89 3.84 2.67
CA MET A 69 -2.84 3.59 4.10
C MET A 69 -3.99 4.27 4.83
N LYS A 70 -4.75 3.51 5.60
CA LYS A 70 -5.80 4.02 6.48
C LYS A 70 -5.40 3.83 7.94
N ILE A 71 -5.35 4.93 8.69
CA ILE A 71 -5.21 4.92 10.14
C ILE A 71 -6.60 5.00 10.76
N VAL A 72 -6.92 4.05 11.62
CA VAL A 72 -8.02 4.13 12.57
C VAL A 72 -7.40 4.52 13.91
N LYS A 73 -7.73 5.73 14.38
CA LYS A 73 -7.19 6.25 15.65
C LYS A 73 -7.52 5.32 16.81
N ALA A 74 -6.57 5.20 17.71
CA ALA A 74 -6.74 4.44 18.93
C ALA A 74 -7.89 4.99 19.77
N ARG A 75 -8.71 4.09 20.25
CA ARG A 75 -9.84 4.36 21.15
C ARG A 75 -9.85 3.31 22.24
N GLN A 76 -10.25 3.74 23.42
CA GLN A 76 -10.51 2.80 24.52
C GLN A 76 -11.80 2.02 24.25
N ARG A 77 -11.73 0.70 24.38
CA ARG A 77 -12.88 -0.21 24.39
C ARG A 77 -12.78 -1.10 25.64
N GLY A 78 -13.53 -0.76 26.67
CA GLY A 78 -13.40 -1.42 27.97
C GLY A 78 -12.00 -1.21 28.56
N ARG A 79 -11.28 -2.29 28.84
CA ARG A 79 -9.88 -2.26 29.33
C ARG A 79 -8.85 -2.14 28.21
N ASN A 80 -9.22 -2.37 26.94
CA ASN A 80 -8.29 -2.40 25.82
C ASN A 80 -8.24 -1.06 25.09
N ILE A 81 -7.05 -0.71 24.60
CA ILE A 81 -6.83 0.45 23.71
C ILE A 81 -6.40 -0.10 22.36
N GLU A 82 -7.23 0.12 21.34
CA GLU A 82 -7.00 -0.41 20.01
C GLU A 82 -6.89 0.73 18.99
N GLY A 83 -5.81 0.71 18.21
CA GLY A 83 -5.63 1.51 17.01
C GLY A 83 -5.21 0.60 15.86
N ARG A 84 -5.50 1.00 14.62
CA ARG A 84 -5.20 0.16 13.45
C ARG A 84 -4.60 0.97 12.32
N LEU A 85 -3.51 0.45 11.77
CA LEU A 85 -2.98 0.85 10.48
C LEU A 85 -3.29 -0.26 9.47
N SER A 86 -3.97 0.06 8.39
CA SER A 86 -4.34 -0.92 7.36
C SER A 86 -4.09 -0.37 5.96
N PHE A 87 -3.76 -1.28 5.03
CA PHE A 87 -3.73 -0.96 3.61
C PHE A 87 -5.10 -1.26 2.99
N ARG A 88 -5.61 -0.31 2.20
CA ARG A 88 -6.94 -0.43 1.57
C ARG A 88 -6.97 -1.37 0.36
N TYR A 89 -5.90 -2.08 0.06
CA TYR A 89 -5.83 -2.86 -1.17
C TYR A 89 -6.45 -4.24 -1.02
N ARG A 90 -7.60 -4.40 -1.67
CA ARG A 90 -8.07 -5.71 -2.13
C ARG A 90 -7.43 -6.11 -3.48
N GLN A 91 -6.79 -5.17 -4.16
CA GLN A 91 -6.22 -5.35 -5.50
C GLN A 91 -4.84 -4.69 -5.56
N SER A 92 -3.96 -5.23 -6.39
CA SER A 92 -2.64 -4.66 -6.66
C SER A 92 -2.74 -3.22 -7.16
N LEU A 93 -1.73 -2.41 -6.88
CA LEU A 93 -1.63 -1.04 -7.39
C LEU A 93 -1.68 -1.02 -8.93
N PRO A 94 -2.45 -0.13 -9.55
CA PRO A 94 -2.45 -0.01 -11.00
C PRO A 94 -1.05 0.36 -11.50
N LEU A 95 -0.62 -0.26 -12.59
CA LEU A 95 0.73 -0.05 -13.17
C LEU A 95 1.02 1.41 -13.51
N SER A 96 -0.02 2.22 -13.75
CA SER A 96 0.13 3.67 -13.98
C SER A 96 0.79 4.41 -12.83
N GLN A 97 0.66 3.93 -11.58
CA GLN A 97 1.27 4.54 -10.40
C GLN A 97 2.78 4.29 -10.30
N PHE A 98 3.30 3.34 -11.08
CA PHE A 98 4.73 3.02 -11.14
C PHE A 98 5.48 3.80 -12.24
N GLY A 99 5.15 5.07 -12.41
CA GLY A 99 5.82 5.95 -13.37
C GLY A 99 5.62 5.52 -14.83
N ALA A 100 4.43 5.04 -15.16
CA ALA A 100 4.10 4.63 -16.51
C ALA A 100 4.21 5.80 -17.51
N ARG A 101 4.82 5.55 -18.67
CA ARG A 101 4.98 6.51 -19.77
C ARG A 101 4.47 5.91 -21.06
N GLN A 102 3.62 6.65 -21.75
CA GLN A 102 3.09 6.27 -23.05
C GLN A 102 4.14 6.46 -24.14
N GLY A 103 4.48 5.39 -24.86
CA GLY A 103 5.20 5.43 -26.14
C GLY A 103 4.23 5.32 -27.31
N LYS A 104 4.76 5.30 -28.55
CA LYS A 104 3.93 5.16 -29.78
C LYS A 104 3.15 3.83 -29.79
N THR A 105 3.81 2.72 -29.47
CA THR A 105 3.26 1.35 -29.54
C THR A 105 3.34 0.58 -28.22
N TYR A 106 3.89 1.18 -27.17
CA TYR A 106 4.12 0.53 -25.89
C TYR A 106 3.87 1.49 -24.74
N VAL A 107 3.75 0.93 -23.54
CA VAL A 107 3.81 1.66 -22.28
C VAL A 107 5.04 1.18 -21.51
N SER A 108 5.90 2.10 -21.10
CA SER A 108 7.02 1.77 -20.22
C SER A 108 6.64 1.95 -18.77
N VAL A 109 7.01 1.01 -17.90
CA VAL A 109 6.72 1.02 -16.48
C VAL A 109 7.98 0.68 -15.70
N LYS A 110 8.23 1.40 -14.60
CA LYS A 110 9.34 1.13 -13.70
C LYS A 110 8.79 0.76 -12.32
N VAL A 111 8.66 -0.52 -12.04
CA VAL A 111 8.11 -1.00 -10.75
C VAL A 111 9.15 -0.89 -9.64
N LEU A 112 10.32 -1.49 -9.82
CA LEU A 112 11.42 -1.46 -8.85
C LEU A 112 12.42 -0.36 -9.20
N LYS A 113 12.93 0.35 -8.20
CA LYS A 113 13.96 1.39 -8.42
C LYS A 113 15.28 0.82 -8.95
N ALA A 114 15.67 -0.35 -8.49
CA ALA A 114 16.89 -1.02 -8.91
C ALA A 114 16.82 -1.51 -10.37
N ASN A 115 15.62 -1.76 -10.90
CA ASN A 115 15.44 -2.33 -12.22
C ASN A 115 15.28 -1.25 -13.29
N ARG A 116 15.63 -1.61 -14.55
CA ARG A 116 15.30 -0.79 -15.72
C ARG A 116 13.78 -0.79 -15.95
N ALA A 117 13.26 0.27 -16.56
CA ALA A 117 11.86 0.33 -16.96
C ALA A 117 11.54 -0.82 -17.93
N ARG A 118 10.49 -1.57 -17.66
CA ARG A 118 9.99 -2.60 -18.57
C ARG A 118 9.05 -1.97 -19.61
N ARG A 119 9.14 -2.43 -20.83
CA ARG A 119 8.22 -2.05 -21.91
C ARG A 119 7.12 -3.09 -21.98
N ILE A 120 5.87 -2.65 -21.85
CA ILE A 120 4.68 -3.46 -22.09
C ILE A 120 4.27 -3.16 -23.53
N GLN A 121 4.45 -4.13 -24.42
CA GLN A 121 4.19 -3.97 -25.85
C GLN A 121 3.33 -5.11 -26.36
N PRO A 122 2.62 -4.91 -27.50
CA PRO A 122 1.86 -5.95 -28.14
C PRO A 122 2.78 -7.15 -28.51
N GLY A 123 2.29 -8.37 -28.29
CA GLY A 123 3.03 -9.61 -28.58
C GLY A 123 4.14 -9.96 -27.59
N GLY A 124 4.46 -9.09 -26.60
CA GLY A 124 5.43 -9.38 -25.53
C GLY A 124 4.90 -10.28 -24.43
N GLU A 125 3.60 -10.21 -24.20
CA GLU A 125 2.86 -11.13 -23.32
C GLU A 125 1.82 -11.86 -24.18
N LYS A 126 1.71 -13.18 -24.03
CA LYS A 126 0.89 -14.06 -24.89
C LYS A 126 -0.58 -13.68 -25.06
N GLN A 127 -1.08 -12.75 -24.25
CA GLN A 127 -2.50 -12.36 -24.22
C GLN A 127 -2.77 -10.93 -24.73
N ILE A 128 -1.72 -10.14 -24.99
CA ILE A 128 -1.91 -8.77 -25.47
C ILE A 128 -1.96 -8.77 -26.99
N LEU A 129 -3.11 -8.36 -27.54
CA LEU A 129 -3.32 -8.30 -28.98
C LEU A 129 -2.37 -7.30 -29.65
N ALA A 130 -1.91 -7.64 -30.86
CA ALA A 130 -1.19 -6.71 -31.69
C ALA A 130 -2.05 -5.47 -32.03
N THR A 131 -1.39 -4.36 -32.35
CA THR A 131 -2.06 -3.13 -32.78
C THR A 131 -2.95 -3.39 -33.99
N LYS A 132 -4.25 -3.13 -33.88
CA LYS A 132 -5.19 -3.30 -34.97
C LYS A 132 -5.65 -1.91 -35.46
N LYS A 133 -5.53 -1.65 -36.77
CA LYS A 133 -6.00 -0.41 -37.43
C LYS A 133 -5.54 0.89 -36.73
N GLY A 134 -4.23 1.03 -36.46
CA GLY A 134 -3.64 2.26 -35.91
C GLY A 134 -3.98 2.55 -34.44
N ARG A 135 -4.69 1.68 -33.75
CA ARG A 135 -4.99 1.84 -32.32
C ARG A 135 -3.97 1.06 -31.48
N ALA A 136 -3.35 1.74 -30.53
CA ALA A 136 -2.42 1.08 -29.61
C ALA A 136 -3.12 -0.08 -28.86
N ALA A 137 -2.43 -1.21 -28.75
CA ALA A 137 -2.94 -2.35 -27.97
C ALA A 137 -2.75 -2.15 -26.47
N VAL A 138 -1.80 -1.28 -26.09
CA VAL A 138 -1.55 -0.89 -24.70
C VAL A 138 -1.50 0.62 -24.61
N TRP A 139 -2.22 1.22 -23.69
CA TRP A 139 -2.25 2.68 -23.50
C TRP A 139 -2.59 3.06 -22.05
N ILE A 140 -2.37 4.32 -21.71
CA ILE A 140 -2.73 4.90 -20.41
C ILE A 140 -4.03 5.67 -20.56
N ALA A 141 -5.06 5.32 -19.79
CA ALA A 141 -6.30 6.08 -19.70
C ALA A 141 -6.91 5.99 -18.30
N ARG A 142 -7.51 7.08 -17.83
CA ARG A 142 -8.21 7.17 -16.54
C ARG A 142 -7.39 6.66 -15.36
N GLY A 143 -6.08 6.94 -15.35
CA GLY A 143 -5.20 6.50 -14.27
C GLY A 143 -4.81 5.01 -14.30
N HIS A 144 -5.12 4.28 -15.38
CA HIS A 144 -4.75 2.87 -15.55
C HIS A 144 -3.95 2.65 -16.81
N VAL A 145 -3.06 1.66 -16.79
CA VAL A 145 -2.50 1.06 -18.01
C VAL A 145 -3.50 0.03 -18.48
N LEU A 146 -4.07 0.23 -19.66
CA LEU A 146 -5.06 -0.64 -20.26
C LEU A 146 -4.44 -1.45 -21.38
N ALA A 147 -4.83 -2.72 -21.50
CA ALA A 147 -4.43 -3.59 -22.60
C ALA A 147 -5.64 -4.26 -23.24
N ARG A 148 -5.57 -4.48 -24.57
CA ARG A 148 -6.51 -5.35 -25.28
C ARG A 148 -6.02 -6.77 -25.18
N VAL A 149 -6.85 -7.63 -24.63
CA VAL A 149 -6.57 -9.05 -24.40
C VAL A 149 -7.44 -9.87 -25.34
N GLU A 150 -6.87 -10.98 -25.85
CA GLU A 150 -7.58 -11.92 -26.71
C GLU A 150 -8.82 -12.47 -26.00
N GLY A 151 -9.92 -12.63 -26.75
CA GLY A 151 -11.18 -13.15 -26.20
C GLY A 151 -11.98 -12.16 -25.35
N ARG A 152 -11.56 -10.86 -25.24
CA ARG A 152 -12.30 -9.85 -24.50
C ARG A 152 -12.65 -8.63 -25.35
N GLU A 153 -13.90 -8.23 -25.30
CA GLU A 153 -14.39 -7.02 -26.00
C GLU A 153 -13.84 -5.73 -25.36
N LYS A 154 -13.78 -5.68 -24.02
CA LYS A 154 -13.33 -4.50 -23.27
C LYS A 154 -11.86 -4.63 -22.86
N PRO A 155 -11.09 -3.54 -22.94
CA PRO A 155 -9.71 -3.55 -22.47
C PRO A 155 -9.65 -3.76 -20.96
N LEU A 156 -8.62 -4.48 -20.51
CA LEU A 156 -8.40 -4.78 -19.11
C LEU A 156 -7.35 -3.83 -18.50
N PRO A 157 -7.56 -3.38 -17.26
CA PRO A 157 -6.54 -2.69 -16.51
C PRO A 157 -5.42 -3.67 -16.09
N LEU A 158 -4.17 -3.23 -16.24
CA LEU A 158 -3.00 -3.95 -15.78
C LEU A 158 -2.58 -3.44 -14.41
N TYR A 159 -2.30 -4.37 -13.50
CA TYR A 159 -1.89 -4.09 -12.13
C TYR A 159 -0.43 -4.52 -11.91
N GLY A 160 0.23 -3.86 -10.97
CA GLY A 160 1.55 -4.26 -10.50
C GLY A 160 1.50 -5.47 -9.56
N PRO A 161 2.65 -6.03 -9.23
CA PRO A 161 2.79 -7.11 -8.25
C PRO A 161 2.40 -6.67 -6.86
#